data_f1702607f5aa3428b8e4774aca87a184
#
_entry.id   f1702607f5aa3428b8e4774aca87a184
#
_cell.length_a   1.000
_cell.length_b   1.000
_cell.length_c   1.000
_cell.angle_alpha   90.00
_cell.angle_beta   90.00
_cell.angle_gamma   90.00
#
_symmetry.space_group_name_H-M   'P 1'
#
loop_
_entity.id
_entity.type
_entity.pdbx_description
1 polymer ?
#
loop_
_entity_poly.entity_id
_entity_poly.type
_entity_poly.pdbx_seq_one_letter_code
_entity_poly.pdbx_strand_id
1 'polypeptide(L)'
;MILAIDVGNTNIVLGCIDGDECLFVERLSTVRTKTELEEGGIVSSVVPQITNIVKLAVEKILKKEVLVVGAGIKTGLNIRMDNPAQLGSDLVVNAVAGIAEYPVPLLILDLGTANTVSVIDKNKNY
;
A
#
# COMPACT_ATOMS: atom_id res chain seq x y z
N MET A 1 21.40 -3.12 -2.54
CA MET A 1 20.37 -2.09 -2.27
C MET A 1 19.87 -2.22 -0.84
N ILE A 2 19.90 -1.14 -0.07
CA ILE A 2 19.53 -1.08 1.35
C ILE A 2 18.44 -0.02 1.51
N LEU A 3 17.33 -0.39 2.17
CA LEU A 3 16.35 0.57 2.64
C LEU A 3 16.74 0.98 4.06
N ALA A 4 17.15 2.24 4.22
CA ALA A 4 17.45 2.84 5.50
C ALA A 4 16.24 3.61 6.01
N ILE A 5 15.86 3.38 7.26
CA ILE A 5 14.76 4.09 7.92
C ILE A 5 15.29 4.66 9.23
N ASP A 6 15.33 5.98 9.31
CA ASP A 6 15.68 6.70 10.52
C ASP A 6 14.42 7.33 11.13
N VAL A 7 14.10 6.95 12.37
CA VAL A 7 12.93 7.44 13.09
C VAL A 7 13.38 8.38 14.20
N GLY A 8 13.45 9.68 13.87
CA GLY A 8 13.72 10.73 14.84
C GLY A 8 12.46 11.26 15.54
N ASN A 9 12.65 12.09 16.56
CA ASN A 9 11.52 12.71 17.28
C ASN A 9 10.75 13.71 16.42
N THR A 10 11.41 14.29 15.41
CA THR A 10 10.85 15.35 14.55
C THR A 10 10.50 14.81 13.16
N ASN A 11 11.36 13.98 12.60
CA ASN A 11 11.22 13.47 11.25
C ASN A 11 11.50 11.97 11.19
N ILE A 12 10.79 11.30 10.29
CA ILE A 12 11.12 9.96 9.79
C ILE A 12 11.78 10.17 8.45
N VAL A 13 12.97 9.62 8.26
CA VAL A 13 13.70 9.68 6.99
C VAL A 13 13.76 8.29 6.39
N LEU A 14 13.33 8.18 5.14
CA LEU A 14 13.41 6.95 4.34
C LEU A 14 14.46 7.18 3.27
N GLY A 15 15.48 6.33 3.20
CA GLY A 15 16.52 6.38 2.18
C GLY A 15 16.72 5.04 1.51
N CYS A 16 16.96 5.04 0.21
CA CYS A 16 17.37 3.85 -0.53
C CYS A 16 18.79 4.04 -1.02
N ILE A 17 19.67 3.10 -0.65
CA ILE A 17 21.11 3.15 -0.95
C ILE A 17 21.49 1.90 -1.74
N ASP A 18 22.19 2.10 -2.86
CA ASP A 18 22.76 1.00 -3.66
C ASP A 18 24.25 1.23 -3.84
N GLY A 19 25.08 0.38 -3.19
CA GLY A 19 26.51 0.63 -3.08
C GLY A 19 26.78 1.95 -2.35
N ASP A 20 27.45 2.88 -3.04
CA ASP A 20 27.76 4.23 -2.55
C ASP A 20 26.75 5.30 -3.05
N GLU A 21 25.72 4.90 -3.79
CA GLU A 21 24.74 5.80 -4.39
C GLU A 21 23.44 5.84 -3.56
N CYS A 22 22.96 7.05 -3.25
CA CYS A 22 21.67 7.28 -2.64
C CYS A 22 20.63 7.52 -3.74
N LEU A 23 19.73 6.55 -3.93
CA LEU A 23 18.75 6.59 -5.01
C LEU A 23 17.60 7.55 -4.73
N PHE A 24 17.17 7.63 -3.47
CA PHE A 24 16.20 8.63 -3.02
C PHE A 24 16.28 8.85 -1.51
N VAL A 25 15.78 10.00 -1.05
CA VAL A 25 15.54 10.31 0.36
C VAL A 25 14.20 11.00 0.49
N GLU A 26 13.33 10.45 1.34
CA GLU A 26 12.04 11.05 1.69
C GLU A 26 11.99 11.38 3.18
N ARG A 27 11.33 12.49 3.51
CA ARG A 27 11.16 12.95 4.89
C ARG A 27 9.70 13.15 5.24
N LEU A 28 9.29 12.50 6.33
CA LEU A 28 7.95 12.63 6.92
C LEU A 28 8.05 13.25 8.30
N SER A 29 7.14 14.12 8.66
CA SER A 29 7.09 14.67 10.02
C SER A 29 6.59 13.61 11.01
N THR A 30 7.40 13.26 12.00
CA THR A 30 7.03 12.28 13.03
C THR A 30 5.86 12.78 13.88
N VAL A 31 5.81 14.08 14.15
CA VAL A 31 4.73 14.70 14.95
C VAL A 31 3.41 14.64 14.19
N ARG A 32 3.37 15.04 12.92
CA ARG A 32 2.17 14.93 12.08
C ARG A 32 1.73 13.48 11.91
N THR A 33 2.67 12.58 11.65
CA THR A 33 2.38 11.15 11.51
C THR A 33 1.74 10.58 12.78
N LYS A 34 2.21 10.96 13.97
CA LYS A 34 1.60 10.52 15.24
C LYS A 34 0.23 11.12 15.51
N THR A 35 0.00 12.37 15.12
CA THR A 35 -1.24 13.10 15.40
C THR A 35 -2.34 12.76 14.38
N GLU A 36 -1.96 12.58 13.11
CA GLU A 36 -2.89 12.35 12.01
C GLU A 36 -3.23 10.86 11.79
N LEU A 37 -2.41 9.93 12.31
CA LEU A 37 -2.61 8.48 12.19
C LEU A 37 -3.14 7.84 13.48
N GLU A 38 -4.06 8.52 14.18
CA GLU A 38 -4.62 8.00 15.45
C GLU A 38 -5.42 6.70 15.29
N GLU A 39 -5.97 6.43 14.13
CA GLU A 39 -6.85 5.28 13.90
C GLU A 39 -6.14 3.99 13.53
N GLY A 40 -4.97 4.03 12.91
CA GLY A 40 -4.20 2.86 12.53
C GLY A 40 -3.38 3.05 11.26
N GLY A 41 -2.88 1.95 10.73
CA GLY A 41 -2.11 1.91 9.48
C GLY A 41 -2.55 0.78 8.57
N ILE A 42 -2.34 0.97 7.27
CA ILE A 42 -2.55 -0.06 6.27
C ILE A 42 -1.35 -0.10 5.32
N VAL A 43 -0.89 -1.30 4.98
CA VAL A 43 0.22 -1.54 4.05
C VAL A 43 -0.30 -2.30 2.85
N SER A 44 -0.07 -1.77 1.66
CA SER A 44 -0.19 -2.50 0.41
C SER A 44 1.21 -2.76 -0.15
N SER A 45 1.52 -4.00 -0.46
CA SER A 45 2.84 -4.40 -0.94
C SER A 45 2.75 -5.59 -1.87
N VAL A 46 3.44 -5.51 -2.99
CA VAL A 46 3.64 -6.61 -3.95
C VAL A 46 5.01 -7.30 -3.76
N VAL A 47 5.72 -6.96 -2.69
CA VAL A 47 7.04 -7.53 -2.36
C VAL A 47 6.97 -8.26 -1.02
N PRO A 48 6.60 -9.57 -1.00
CA PRO A 48 6.36 -10.33 0.23
C PRO A 48 7.53 -10.32 1.21
N GLN A 49 8.76 -10.27 0.70
CA GLN A 49 9.99 -10.35 1.51
C GLN A 49 10.14 -9.16 2.48
N ILE A 50 9.62 -7.98 2.11
CA ILE A 50 9.74 -6.77 2.93
C ILE A 50 8.42 -6.39 3.63
N THR A 51 7.30 -6.93 3.19
CA THR A 51 5.96 -6.57 3.70
C THR A 51 5.87 -6.69 5.22
N ASN A 52 6.36 -7.81 5.78
CA ASN A 52 6.31 -8.02 7.22
C ASN A 52 7.26 -7.09 7.99
N ILE A 53 8.41 -6.76 7.42
CA ILE A 53 9.37 -5.83 8.01
C ILE A 53 8.76 -4.43 8.08
N VAL A 54 8.14 -3.97 6.99
CA VAL A 54 7.46 -2.67 6.92
C VAL A 54 6.29 -2.64 7.91
N LYS A 55 5.46 -3.69 7.95
CA LYS A 55 4.36 -3.82 8.92
C LYS A 55 4.86 -3.61 10.33
N LEU A 56 5.84 -4.40 10.77
CA LEU A 56 6.38 -4.34 12.13
C LEU A 56 7.00 -2.98 12.46
N ALA A 57 7.68 -2.34 11.49
CA ALA A 57 8.25 -1.01 11.67
C ALA A 57 7.17 0.03 11.90
N VAL A 58 6.09 0.01 11.10
CA VAL A 58 4.96 0.93 11.25
C VAL A 58 4.20 0.67 12.55
N GLU A 59 3.94 -0.58 12.93
CA GLU A 59 3.32 -0.94 14.22
C GLU A 59 4.15 -0.44 15.42
N LYS A 60 5.48 -0.53 15.33
CA LYS A 60 6.37 0.00 16.36
C LYS A 60 6.25 1.52 16.52
N ILE A 61 6.06 2.24 15.41
CA ILE A 61 5.90 3.70 15.40
C ILE A 61 4.52 4.11 15.92
N LEU A 62 3.47 3.51 15.38
CA LEU A 62 2.09 3.85 15.69
C LEU A 62 1.62 3.30 17.05
N LYS A 63 2.27 2.24 17.56
CA LYS A 63 1.81 1.46 18.72
C LYS A 63 0.39 0.88 18.54
N LYS A 64 0.03 0.60 17.30
CA LYS A 64 -1.25 0.04 16.88
C LYS A 64 -1.02 -1.04 15.84
N GLU A 65 -1.98 -1.94 15.72
CA GLU A 65 -1.98 -2.97 14.69
C GLU A 65 -2.09 -2.33 13.29
N VAL A 66 -1.33 -2.88 12.34
CA VAL A 66 -1.32 -2.45 10.94
C VAL A 66 -1.92 -3.54 10.08
N LEU A 67 -2.92 -3.16 9.29
CA LEU A 67 -3.51 -4.04 8.30
C LEU A 67 -2.56 -4.22 7.11
N VAL A 68 -2.52 -5.42 6.56
CA VAL A 68 -1.82 -5.69 5.29
C VAL A 68 -2.85 -6.06 4.25
N VAL A 69 -2.86 -5.34 3.14
CA VAL A 69 -3.76 -5.65 2.02
C VAL A 69 -3.37 -6.99 1.42
N GLY A 70 -4.29 -7.94 1.44
CA GLY A 70 -4.06 -9.28 0.96
C GLY A 70 -5.30 -10.17 1.07
N ALA A 71 -5.12 -11.45 0.89
CA ALA A 71 -6.19 -12.42 0.99
C ALA A 71 -6.89 -12.37 2.35
N GLY A 72 -8.22 -12.29 2.35
CA GLY A 72 -9.04 -12.27 3.56
C GLY A 72 -9.46 -10.88 4.05
N ILE A 73 -8.89 -9.80 3.53
CA ILE A 73 -9.40 -8.45 3.82
C ILE A 73 -10.72 -8.22 3.08
N LYS A 74 -11.72 -7.75 3.81
CA LYS A 74 -13.02 -7.35 3.25
C LYS A 74 -12.89 -5.98 2.59
N THR A 75 -12.76 -5.95 1.28
CA THR A 75 -12.57 -4.73 0.48
C THR A 75 -13.85 -4.16 -0.10
N GLY A 76 -14.95 -4.90 -0.04
CA GLY A 76 -16.19 -4.54 -0.75
C GLY A 76 -16.18 -4.90 -2.24
N LEU A 77 -15.07 -5.38 -2.78
CA LEU A 77 -14.97 -5.95 -4.13
C LEU A 77 -15.33 -7.43 -4.12
N ASN A 78 -16.00 -7.87 -5.16
CA ASN A 78 -16.21 -9.28 -5.45
C ASN A 78 -15.22 -9.70 -6.56
N ILE A 79 -14.09 -10.28 -6.15
CA ILE A 79 -13.02 -10.70 -7.07
C ILE A 79 -13.42 -12.03 -7.72
N ARG A 80 -13.72 -11.99 -9.03
CA ARG A 80 -14.18 -13.13 -9.85
C ARG A 80 -13.09 -13.63 -10.80
N MET A 81 -11.89 -13.81 -10.28
CA MET A 81 -10.79 -14.46 -11.00
C MET A 81 -10.72 -15.94 -10.61
N ASP A 82 -10.18 -16.77 -11.51
CA ASP A 82 -9.93 -18.19 -11.23
C ASP A 82 -9.05 -18.40 -10.01
N ASN A 83 -8.08 -17.51 -9.82
CA ASN A 83 -7.22 -17.49 -8.62
C ASN A 83 -7.13 -16.07 -8.02
N PRO A 84 -8.06 -15.69 -7.13
CA PRO A 84 -8.07 -14.36 -6.51
C PRO A 84 -6.79 -14.00 -5.74
N ALA A 85 -6.06 -15.02 -5.25
CA ALA A 85 -4.81 -14.80 -4.51
C ALA A 85 -3.65 -14.30 -5.39
N GLN A 86 -3.78 -14.40 -6.71
CA GLN A 86 -2.78 -13.86 -7.65
C GLN A 86 -3.00 -12.39 -7.99
N LEU A 87 -4.14 -11.82 -7.60
CA LEU A 87 -4.38 -10.39 -7.80
C LEU A 87 -3.46 -9.59 -6.88
N GLY A 88 -2.63 -8.74 -7.49
CA GLY A 88 -1.73 -7.87 -6.74
C GLY A 88 -2.50 -6.93 -5.82
N SER A 89 -1.96 -6.68 -4.64
CA SER A 89 -2.60 -5.79 -3.65
C SER A 89 -2.72 -4.35 -4.14
N ASP A 90 -1.83 -3.90 -5.01
CA ASP A 90 -1.88 -2.61 -5.72
C ASP A 90 -3.14 -2.47 -6.58
N LEU A 91 -3.45 -3.50 -7.37
CA LEU A 91 -4.66 -3.51 -8.21
C LEU A 91 -5.94 -3.53 -7.36
N VAL A 92 -5.92 -4.25 -6.24
CA VAL A 92 -7.04 -4.25 -5.27
C VAL A 92 -7.24 -2.84 -4.70
N VAL A 93 -6.17 -2.17 -4.27
CA VAL A 93 -6.24 -0.80 -3.71
C VAL A 93 -6.78 0.18 -4.75
N ASN A 94 -6.28 0.13 -5.99
CA ASN A 94 -6.76 0.98 -7.09
C ASN A 94 -8.25 0.76 -7.35
N ALA A 95 -8.71 -0.49 -7.35
CA ALA A 95 -10.12 -0.82 -7.56
C ALA A 95 -11.01 -0.33 -6.40
N VAL A 96 -10.56 -0.50 -5.15
CA VAL A 96 -11.30 -0.01 -3.96
C VAL A 96 -11.42 1.51 -3.98
N ALA A 97 -10.34 2.22 -4.26
CA ALA A 97 -10.36 3.67 -4.40
C ALA A 97 -11.29 4.11 -5.54
N GLY A 98 -11.20 3.44 -6.69
CA GLY A 98 -12.04 3.73 -7.84
C GLY A 98 -13.54 3.61 -7.53
N ILE A 99 -13.98 2.54 -6.88
CA ILE A 99 -15.42 2.36 -6.53
C ILE A 99 -15.90 3.28 -5.40
N ALA A 100 -14.98 3.86 -4.63
CA ALA A 100 -15.31 4.84 -3.61
C ALA A 100 -15.57 6.23 -4.19
N GLU A 101 -14.84 6.59 -5.27
CA GLU A 101 -14.87 7.93 -5.84
C GLU A 101 -15.70 8.04 -7.12
N TYR A 102 -15.87 6.95 -7.87
CA TYR A 102 -16.52 6.94 -9.18
C TYR A 102 -17.66 5.93 -9.26
N PRO A 103 -18.68 6.21 -10.10
CA PRO A 103 -19.76 5.26 -10.35
C PRO A 103 -19.24 4.04 -11.13
N VAL A 104 -19.83 2.88 -10.85
CA VAL A 104 -19.59 1.65 -11.63
C VAL A 104 -20.61 1.56 -12.79
N PRO A 105 -20.28 0.94 -13.95
CA PRO A 105 -19.04 0.21 -14.24
C PRO A 105 -17.84 1.14 -14.43
N LEU A 106 -16.64 0.63 -14.16
CA LEU A 106 -15.42 1.41 -14.09
C LEU A 106 -14.27 0.70 -14.82
N LEU A 107 -13.48 1.45 -15.58
CA LEU A 107 -12.23 1.02 -16.19
C LEU A 107 -11.09 1.78 -15.52
N ILE A 108 -10.09 1.05 -15.00
CA ILE A 108 -8.90 1.63 -14.40
C ILE A 108 -7.70 1.27 -15.28
N LEU A 109 -6.98 2.29 -15.70
CA LEU A 109 -5.71 2.16 -16.42
C LEU A 109 -4.59 2.53 -15.45
N ASP A 110 -3.70 1.60 -15.17
CA ASP A 110 -2.49 1.85 -14.41
C ASP A 110 -1.30 1.78 -15.36
N LEU A 111 -0.64 2.92 -15.55
CA LEU A 111 0.44 3.12 -16.51
C LEU A 111 1.75 3.30 -15.74
N GLY A 112 2.40 2.17 -15.41
CA GLY A 112 3.66 2.14 -14.69
C GLY A 112 4.71 1.31 -15.41
N THR A 113 5.58 0.65 -14.67
CA THR A 113 6.56 -0.29 -15.21
C THR A 113 5.87 -1.43 -15.98
N ALA A 114 4.75 -1.89 -15.49
CA ALA A 114 3.79 -2.72 -16.23
C ALA A 114 2.51 -1.91 -16.44
N ASN A 115 1.93 -1.99 -17.62
CA ASN A 115 0.64 -1.38 -17.89
C ASN A 115 -0.46 -2.39 -17.61
N THR A 116 -1.40 -2.04 -16.74
CA THR A 116 -2.52 -2.90 -16.41
C THR A 116 -3.85 -2.23 -16.69
N VAL A 117 -4.86 -3.05 -17.00
CA VAL A 117 -6.24 -2.63 -17.22
C VAL A 117 -7.12 -3.45 -16.30
N SER A 118 -7.83 -2.78 -15.40
CA SER A 118 -8.80 -3.39 -14.51
C SER A 118 -10.21 -2.96 -14.89
N VAL A 119 -11.13 -3.91 -14.92
CA VAL A 119 -12.54 -3.67 -15.24
C VAL A 119 -13.39 -4.05 -14.04
N ILE A 120 -14.21 -3.11 -13.59
CA ILE A 120 -15.15 -3.34 -12.50
C ILE A 120 -16.56 -3.18 -13.04
N ASP A 121 -17.36 -4.23 -12.95
CA ASP A 121 -18.73 -4.21 -13.45
C ASP A 121 -19.71 -3.43 -12.55
N LYS A 122 -20.95 -3.29 -12.99
CA LYS A 122 -22.03 -2.60 -12.25
C LYS A 122 -22.37 -3.24 -10.89
N ASN A 123 -21.95 -4.48 -10.65
CA ASN A 123 -22.18 -5.20 -9.39
C ASN A 123 -20.92 -5.20 -8.50
N LYS A 124 -19.93 -4.36 -8.82
CA LYS A 124 -18.61 -4.30 -8.15
C LYS A 124 -17.83 -5.63 -8.25
N ASN A 125 -18.04 -6.40 -9.31
CA ASN A 125 -17.18 -7.53 -9.62
C ASN A 125 -15.92 -7.03 -10.33
N TYR A 126 -14.77 -7.52 -9.84
CA TYR A 126 -13.44 -7.33 -10.43
C TYR A 126 -13.09 -8.56 -11.26
#